data_aec568c91dce3cfaaaa90a156dca712a
#
_entry.id   aec568c91dce3cfaaaa90a156dca712a
#
_cell.length_a   1.000
_cell.length_b   1.000
_cell.length_c   1.000
_cell.angle_alpha   90.00
_cell.angle_beta   90.00
_cell.angle_gamma   90.00
#
_symmetry.space_group_name_H-M   'P 1'
#
loop_
_entity.id
_entity.type
_entity.pdbx_description
1 polymer ?
#
loop_
_entity_poly.entity_id
_entity_poly.type
_entity_poly.pdbx_seq_one_letter_code
_entity_poly.pdbx_strand_id
1 'polypeptide(L)'
;DPYWQEISLARGYDKDDRIVVVDGGSERCYSVLNALLAIKELDDSMHSWVAVHDVARPCLSYADLDNLLLALHNYTDGGILATPVRDTMKRGVIDNDSAASKIEHANIDHSYIDHTVDRDQLWHALTPQMFPLHSLLNNLQQALSEGFEVTDEASAMEFVGAKPKLVNGRSDNLKITRPEDLKLAEFYLNSF
;
A
#
# COMPACT_ATOMS: atom_id res chain seq x y z
N ASP A 1 -1.88 -5.14 19.41
CA ASP A 1 -2.41 -6.29 18.64
C ASP A 1 -1.97 -7.59 19.33
N PRO A 2 -2.89 -8.43 19.85
CA PRO A 2 -2.56 -9.66 20.58
C PRO A 2 -1.83 -10.69 19.69
N TYR A 3 -2.16 -10.76 18.41
CA TYR A 3 -1.50 -11.68 17.47
C TYR A 3 -0.04 -11.30 17.23
N TRP A 4 0.26 -9.99 17.16
CA TRP A 4 1.63 -9.53 17.03
C TRP A 4 2.46 -9.91 18.26
N GLN A 5 1.90 -9.74 19.47
CA GLN A 5 2.60 -10.11 20.71
C GLN A 5 2.97 -11.59 20.75
N GLU A 6 2.02 -12.47 20.37
CA GLU A 6 2.24 -13.90 20.29
C GLU A 6 3.34 -14.26 19.28
N ILE A 7 3.24 -13.73 18.06
CA ILE A 7 4.21 -13.99 16.97
C ILE A 7 5.58 -13.43 17.35
N SER A 8 5.64 -12.23 17.90
CA SER A 8 6.86 -11.54 18.28
C SER A 8 7.64 -12.35 19.32
N LEU A 9 6.98 -12.83 20.36
CA LEU A 9 7.57 -13.70 21.38
C LEU A 9 8.04 -15.04 20.79
N ALA A 10 7.19 -15.68 19.97
CA ALA A 10 7.50 -16.98 19.37
C ALA A 10 8.69 -16.93 18.40
N ARG A 11 8.92 -15.79 17.75
CA ARG A 11 9.97 -15.58 16.75
C ARG A 11 11.19 -14.82 17.30
N GLY A 12 11.13 -14.34 18.53
CA GLY A 12 12.18 -13.55 19.16
C GLY A 12 12.31 -12.12 18.63
N TYR A 13 11.28 -11.61 17.97
CA TYR A 13 11.25 -10.23 17.45
C TYR A 13 11.18 -9.19 18.56
N ASP A 14 10.67 -9.55 19.72
CA ASP A 14 10.67 -8.75 20.95
C ASP A 14 12.07 -8.39 21.47
N LYS A 15 13.09 -9.10 20.98
CA LYS A 15 14.52 -8.91 21.36
C LYS A 15 15.35 -8.30 20.22
N ASP A 16 14.75 -7.98 19.09
CA ASP A 16 15.45 -7.39 17.94
C ASP A 16 15.32 -5.87 17.99
N ASP A 17 16.39 -5.19 18.39
CA ASP A 17 16.43 -3.72 18.52
C ASP A 17 16.17 -2.97 17.19
N ARG A 18 16.17 -3.68 16.05
CA ARG A 18 15.81 -3.13 14.74
C ARG A 18 14.29 -3.04 14.54
N ILE A 19 13.50 -3.72 15.39
CA ILE A 19 12.05 -3.77 15.28
C ILE A 19 11.46 -2.84 16.33
N VAL A 20 10.80 -1.79 15.85
CA VAL A 20 10.09 -0.83 16.70
C VAL A 20 8.60 -0.95 16.43
N VAL A 21 7.82 -1.16 17.49
CA VAL A 21 6.37 -1.22 17.42
C VAL A 21 5.80 0.14 17.79
N VAL A 22 4.94 0.67 16.93
CA VAL A 22 4.24 1.93 17.17
C VAL A 22 2.73 1.70 17.21
N ASP A 23 2.02 2.60 17.89
CA ASP A 23 0.57 2.54 17.94
C ASP A 23 -0.04 2.83 16.55
N GLY A 24 -1.04 2.06 16.18
CA GLY A 24 -1.83 2.33 14.98
C GLY A 24 -2.74 3.54 15.16
N GLY A 25 -3.17 4.13 14.07
CA GLY A 25 -4.17 5.19 14.04
C GLY A 25 -5.58 4.65 13.75
N SER A 26 -6.55 5.57 13.67
CA SER A 26 -7.94 5.25 13.30
C SER A 26 -8.07 4.71 11.88
N GLU A 27 -7.15 5.10 11.02
CA GLU A 27 -7.04 4.69 9.62
C GLU A 27 -5.58 4.36 9.26
N ARG A 28 -5.37 3.73 8.09
CA ARG A 28 -4.03 3.34 7.62
C ARG A 28 -3.06 4.53 7.55
N CYS A 29 -3.50 5.66 7.03
CA CYS A 29 -2.65 6.87 6.89
C CYS A 29 -2.15 7.39 8.23
N TYR A 30 -2.96 7.34 9.31
CA TYR A 30 -2.52 7.73 10.65
C TYR A 30 -1.55 6.71 11.27
N SER A 31 -1.71 5.44 10.98
CA SER A 31 -0.73 4.41 11.39
C SER A 31 0.63 4.65 10.74
N VAL A 32 0.63 5.00 9.45
CA VAL A 32 1.86 5.37 8.72
C VAL A 32 2.45 6.65 9.29
N LEU A 33 1.63 7.67 9.58
CA LEU A 33 2.09 8.91 10.19
C LEU A 33 2.79 8.66 11.54
N ASN A 34 2.21 7.84 12.40
CA ASN A 34 2.82 7.49 13.69
C ASN A 34 4.17 6.78 13.51
N ALA A 35 4.27 5.88 12.53
CA ALA A 35 5.53 5.21 12.21
C ALA A 35 6.60 6.19 11.68
N LEU A 36 6.22 7.13 10.80
CA LEU A 36 7.14 8.15 10.29
C LEU A 36 7.65 9.08 11.39
N LEU A 37 6.79 9.47 12.32
CA LEU A 37 7.18 10.28 13.49
C LEU A 37 8.16 9.52 14.38
N ALA A 38 7.91 8.25 14.67
CA ALA A 38 8.83 7.41 15.43
C ALA A 38 10.18 7.22 14.74
N ILE A 39 10.19 7.01 13.41
CA ILE A 39 11.44 6.91 12.64
C ILE A 39 12.22 8.22 12.71
N LYS A 40 11.53 9.37 12.59
CA LYS A 40 12.16 10.68 12.68
C LYS A 40 12.83 10.91 14.05
N GLU A 41 12.25 10.42 15.14
CA GLU A 41 12.86 10.51 16.47
C GLU A 41 14.13 9.65 16.59
N LEU A 42 14.21 8.54 15.85
CA LEU A 42 15.37 7.64 15.83
C LEU A 42 16.47 8.12 14.88
N ASP A 43 16.09 8.65 13.73
CA ASP A 43 16.99 9.12 12.67
C ASP A 43 16.37 10.31 11.93
N ASP A 44 16.75 11.52 12.35
CA ASP A 44 16.32 12.80 11.72
C ASP A 44 17.24 13.22 10.56
N SER A 45 17.92 12.28 9.92
CA SER A 45 18.77 12.58 8.76
C SER A 45 17.94 13.05 7.57
N MET A 46 18.33 14.18 6.98
CA MET A 46 17.71 14.72 5.76
C MET A 46 17.86 13.82 4.53
N HIS A 47 18.69 12.79 4.63
CA HIS A 47 18.95 11.84 3.55
C HIS A 47 18.26 10.49 3.74
N SER A 48 17.53 10.32 4.86
CA SER A 48 16.83 9.06 5.15
C SER A 48 15.66 8.84 4.22
N TRP A 49 15.53 7.60 3.78
CA TRP A 49 14.43 7.12 2.96
C TRP A 49 13.60 6.12 3.74
N VAL A 50 12.30 6.10 3.46
CA VAL A 50 11.38 5.13 4.03
C VAL A 50 10.69 4.36 2.92
N ALA A 51 10.47 3.06 3.17
CA ALA A 51 9.69 2.19 2.32
C ALA A 51 8.47 1.71 3.12
N VAL A 52 7.29 2.16 2.74
CA VAL A 52 6.03 1.72 3.36
C VAL A 52 5.55 0.47 2.65
N HIS A 53 5.36 -0.61 3.41
CA HIS A 53 4.96 -1.90 2.85
C HIS A 53 3.79 -2.51 3.63
N ASP A 54 2.79 -2.98 2.89
CA ASP A 54 1.64 -3.67 3.46
C ASP A 54 2.05 -5.07 3.95
N VAL A 55 1.84 -5.38 5.22
CA VAL A 55 2.07 -6.72 5.78
C VAL A 55 1.24 -7.80 5.06
N ALA A 56 0.12 -7.42 4.48
CA ALA A 56 -0.73 -8.29 3.68
C ALA A 56 -0.16 -8.64 2.29
N ARG A 57 1.06 -8.18 1.94
CA ARG A 57 1.79 -8.52 0.70
C ARG A 57 3.07 -9.30 1.01
N PRO A 58 2.97 -10.57 1.40
CA PRO A 58 4.14 -11.33 1.85
C PRO A 58 5.09 -11.75 0.72
N CYS A 59 4.68 -11.61 -0.55
CA CYS A 59 5.41 -12.11 -1.71
C CYS A 59 6.32 -11.05 -2.37
N LEU A 60 6.78 -10.05 -1.62
CA LEU A 60 7.76 -9.09 -2.10
C LEU A 60 9.09 -9.78 -2.42
N SER A 61 9.58 -9.65 -3.65
CA SER A 61 10.88 -10.20 -4.05
C SER A 61 12.02 -9.20 -3.83
N TYR A 62 13.23 -9.73 -3.57
CA TYR A 62 14.43 -8.90 -3.52
C TYR A 62 14.69 -8.17 -4.84
N ALA A 63 14.39 -8.81 -5.98
CA ALA A 63 14.56 -8.18 -7.29
C ALA A 63 13.66 -6.96 -7.48
N ASP A 64 12.41 -7.01 -6.99
CA ASP A 64 11.51 -5.84 -7.03
C ASP A 64 12.03 -4.71 -6.14
N LEU A 65 12.56 -5.03 -4.97
CA LEU A 65 13.13 -4.05 -4.06
C LEU A 65 14.39 -3.40 -4.68
N ASP A 66 15.28 -4.20 -5.27
CA ASP A 66 16.47 -3.69 -5.95
C ASP A 66 16.10 -2.79 -7.14
N ASN A 67 15.10 -3.19 -7.94
CA ASN A 67 14.60 -2.37 -9.05
C ASN A 67 14.04 -1.04 -8.57
N LEU A 68 13.30 -1.03 -7.45
CA LEU A 68 12.77 0.19 -6.85
C LEU A 68 13.91 1.10 -6.40
N LEU A 69 14.88 0.58 -5.66
CA LEU A 69 16.06 1.33 -5.20
C LEU A 69 16.85 1.93 -6.37
N LEU A 70 17.11 1.13 -7.41
CA LEU A 70 17.82 1.59 -8.60
C LEU A 70 17.06 2.67 -9.36
N ALA A 71 15.74 2.51 -9.52
CA ALA A 71 14.92 3.50 -10.22
C ALA A 71 14.84 4.83 -9.48
N LEU A 72 14.94 4.83 -8.15
CA LEU A 72 14.85 6.02 -7.31
C LEU A 72 16.21 6.65 -7.02
N HIS A 73 17.29 6.02 -7.42
CA HIS A 73 18.63 6.65 -7.30
C HIS A 73 18.63 8.01 -7.99
N ASN A 74 18.92 9.08 -7.27
CA ASN A 74 18.86 10.47 -7.74
C ASN A 74 17.46 10.98 -8.17
N TYR A 75 16.38 10.40 -7.65
CA TYR A 75 15.03 10.89 -7.91
C TYR A 75 14.28 11.19 -6.61
N THR A 76 14.07 12.45 -6.31
CA THR A 76 13.63 12.95 -5.00
C THR A 76 12.12 12.86 -4.74
N ASP A 77 11.31 12.70 -5.79
CA ASP A 77 9.85 12.59 -5.62
C ASP A 77 9.40 11.19 -5.19
N GLY A 78 10.36 10.26 -5.05
CA GLY A 78 10.06 8.89 -4.67
C GLY A 78 9.38 8.07 -5.76
N GLY A 79 8.79 6.95 -5.37
CA GLY A 79 8.09 6.07 -6.31
C GLY A 79 7.52 4.82 -5.65
N ILE A 80 6.79 4.08 -6.43
CA ILE A 80 6.07 2.90 -5.99
C ILE A 80 6.30 1.73 -6.93
N LEU A 81 6.23 0.52 -6.38
CA LEU A 81 6.02 -0.64 -7.23
C LEU A 81 4.61 -0.61 -7.82
N ALA A 82 4.48 -0.94 -9.08
CA ALA A 82 3.19 -0.99 -9.76
C ALA A 82 3.20 -2.01 -10.90
N THR A 83 2.03 -2.51 -11.31
CA THR A 83 1.89 -3.38 -12.49
C THR A 83 0.87 -2.79 -13.45
N PRO A 84 1.11 -2.84 -14.78
CA PRO A 84 0.10 -2.41 -15.75
C PRO A 84 -1.19 -3.21 -15.62
N VAL A 85 -2.31 -2.55 -15.77
CA VAL A 85 -3.62 -3.22 -15.89
C VAL A 85 -3.66 -4.04 -17.17
N ARG A 86 -3.96 -5.34 -17.06
CA ARG A 86 -4.00 -6.28 -18.19
C ARG A 86 -5.41 -6.56 -18.68
N ASP A 87 -6.38 -6.62 -17.75
CA ASP A 87 -7.76 -6.95 -18.07
C ASP A 87 -8.55 -5.73 -18.53
N THR A 88 -9.68 -5.96 -19.16
CA THR A 88 -10.62 -4.90 -19.51
C THR A 88 -11.27 -4.36 -18.25
N MET A 89 -11.11 -3.06 -18.00
CA MET A 89 -11.68 -2.39 -16.83
C MET A 89 -13.08 -1.83 -17.14
N LYS A 90 -14.00 -2.02 -16.20
CA LYS A 90 -15.37 -1.51 -16.28
C LYS A 90 -15.63 -0.57 -15.11
N ARG A 91 -16.25 0.57 -15.37
CA ARG A 91 -16.87 1.39 -14.33
C ARG A 91 -18.26 0.80 -14.02
N GLY A 92 -18.50 0.51 -12.75
CA GLY A 92 -19.80 0.06 -12.28
C GLY A 92 -20.61 1.21 -11.70
N VAL A 93 -21.94 1.08 -11.77
CA VAL A 93 -22.90 1.91 -11.04
C VAL A 93 -23.76 0.99 -10.20
N ILE A 94 -23.95 1.33 -8.93
CA ILE A 94 -24.80 0.60 -8.00
C ILE A 94 -26.24 1.08 -8.21
N ASP A 95 -27.15 0.14 -8.49
CA ASP A 95 -28.60 0.43 -8.54
C ASP A 95 -29.16 0.37 -7.11
N ASN A 96 -29.35 1.54 -6.52
CA ASN A 96 -29.94 1.66 -5.18
C ASN A 96 -31.48 1.50 -5.17
N ASP A 97 -32.12 1.48 -6.33
CA ASP A 97 -33.59 1.44 -6.46
C ASP A 97 -34.15 0.02 -6.72
N SER A 98 -33.31 -0.98 -6.93
CA SER A 98 -33.79 -2.32 -7.23
C SER A 98 -34.46 -2.96 -6.00
N ALA A 99 -35.70 -3.46 -6.17
CA ALA A 99 -36.42 -4.20 -5.14
C ALA A 99 -35.67 -5.47 -4.66
N ALA A 100 -34.65 -5.89 -5.39
CA ALA A 100 -33.77 -7.01 -5.09
C ALA A 100 -32.72 -6.70 -4.00
N SER A 101 -32.39 -5.42 -3.74
CA SER A 101 -31.53 -5.02 -2.62
C SER A 101 -32.12 -5.35 -1.24
N LYS A 102 -33.38 -5.81 -1.18
CA LYS A 102 -34.10 -6.18 0.05
C LYS A 102 -34.04 -7.67 0.37
N ILE A 103 -33.33 -8.49 -0.38
CA ILE A 103 -33.15 -9.91 -0.09
C ILE A 103 -31.94 -10.05 0.83
N GLU A 104 -32.21 -10.21 2.13
CA GLU A 104 -31.22 -10.19 3.23
C GLU A 104 -30.09 -11.25 3.16
N HIS A 105 -30.00 -12.08 2.14
CA HIS A 105 -29.03 -13.19 2.10
C HIS A 105 -28.37 -13.38 0.72
N ALA A 106 -28.59 -12.51 -0.24
CA ALA A 106 -27.88 -12.55 -1.51
C ALA A 106 -26.81 -11.45 -1.53
N ASN A 107 -25.54 -11.84 -1.40
CA ASN A 107 -24.39 -11.00 -1.72
C ASN A 107 -24.33 -10.71 -3.24
N ILE A 108 -25.42 -10.24 -3.82
CA ILE A 108 -25.51 -9.85 -5.21
C ILE A 108 -25.50 -8.32 -5.20
N ASP A 109 -24.32 -7.74 -5.38
CA ASP A 109 -24.21 -6.33 -5.72
C ASP A 109 -24.90 -6.13 -7.06
N HIS A 110 -26.06 -5.46 -7.06
CA HIS A 110 -26.75 -5.05 -8.28
C HIS A 110 -25.99 -3.87 -8.90
N SER A 111 -24.83 -4.18 -9.46
CA SER A 111 -24.01 -3.21 -10.18
C SER A 111 -24.16 -3.44 -11.68
N TYR A 112 -24.42 -2.36 -12.40
CA TYR A 112 -24.45 -2.38 -13.87
C TYR A 112 -23.18 -1.75 -14.41
N ILE A 113 -22.80 -2.13 -15.63
CA ILE A 113 -21.71 -1.49 -16.34
C ILE A 113 -22.17 -0.10 -16.78
N ASP A 114 -21.50 0.94 -16.29
CA ASP A 114 -21.67 2.30 -16.83
C ASP A 114 -20.90 2.42 -18.16
N HIS A 115 -19.58 2.21 -18.12
CA HIS A 115 -18.75 2.24 -19.33
C HIS A 115 -17.49 1.39 -19.20
N THR A 116 -16.84 1.17 -20.34
CA THR A 116 -15.50 0.60 -20.37
C THR A 116 -14.47 1.70 -20.13
N VAL A 117 -13.61 1.51 -19.11
CA VAL A 117 -12.50 2.42 -18.83
C VAL A 117 -11.34 2.07 -19.78
N ASP A 118 -10.76 3.08 -20.43
CA ASP A 118 -9.52 2.90 -21.16
C ASP A 118 -8.43 2.48 -20.17
N ARG A 119 -7.80 1.34 -20.46
CA ARG A 119 -6.74 0.78 -19.60
C ARG A 119 -5.34 1.23 -19.97
N ASP A 120 -5.19 1.94 -21.07
CA ASP A 120 -3.88 2.46 -21.47
C ASP A 120 -3.36 3.39 -20.39
N GLN A 121 -2.14 3.12 -19.92
CA GLN A 121 -1.49 3.83 -18.81
C GLN A 121 -2.19 3.70 -17.43
N LEU A 122 -3.10 2.76 -17.24
CA LEU A 122 -3.60 2.38 -15.93
C LEU A 122 -2.67 1.35 -15.27
N TRP A 123 -2.42 1.56 -13.98
CA TRP A 123 -1.55 0.72 -13.18
C TRP A 123 -2.23 0.29 -11.88
N HIS A 124 -1.96 -0.91 -11.45
CA HIS A 124 -2.24 -1.34 -10.07
C HIS A 124 -1.11 -0.86 -9.18
N ALA A 125 -1.41 0.03 -8.23
CA ALA A 125 -0.45 0.43 -7.22
C ALA A 125 -0.16 -0.74 -6.28
N LEU A 126 1.11 -1.02 -6.06
CA LEU A 126 1.60 -2.02 -5.13
C LEU A 126 2.38 -1.34 -4.00
N THR A 127 2.87 -2.13 -3.08
CA THR A 127 3.87 -1.73 -2.11
C THR A 127 5.10 -2.63 -2.21
N PRO A 128 6.32 -2.18 -1.85
CA PRO A 128 6.65 -0.92 -1.16
C PRO A 128 6.40 0.34 -1.99
N GLN A 129 6.04 1.41 -1.25
CA GLN A 129 6.05 2.78 -1.73
C GLN A 129 7.21 3.50 -1.01
N MET A 130 8.13 4.09 -1.75
CA MET A 130 9.41 4.54 -1.20
C MET A 130 9.65 6.03 -1.46
N PHE A 131 9.93 6.77 -0.39
CA PHE A 131 10.05 8.23 -0.42
C PHE A 131 11.13 8.72 0.56
N PRO A 132 11.69 9.94 0.34
CA PRO A 132 12.46 10.60 1.38
C PRO A 132 11.60 10.82 2.63
N LEU A 133 12.11 10.46 3.81
CA LEU A 133 11.38 10.50 5.09
C LEU A 133 10.69 11.85 5.33
N HIS A 134 11.46 12.94 5.26
CA HIS A 134 10.94 14.27 5.55
C HIS A 134 9.88 14.73 4.53
N SER A 135 10.07 14.38 3.26
CA SER A 135 9.09 14.73 2.22
C SER A 135 7.77 14.01 2.46
N LEU A 136 7.80 12.70 2.68
CA LEU A 136 6.58 11.94 2.94
C LEU A 136 5.90 12.41 4.24
N LEU A 137 6.66 12.59 5.32
CA LEU A 137 6.10 13.03 6.61
C LEU A 137 5.38 14.38 6.47
N ASN A 138 6.05 15.39 5.89
CA ASN A 138 5.48 16.73 5.76
C ASN A 138 4.25 16.73 4.85
N ASN A 139 4.34 16.05 3.72
CA ASN A 139 3.25 16.02 2.73
C ASN A 139 2.03 15.23 3.26
N LEU A 140 2.25 14.15 3.97
CA LEU A 140 1.18 13.40 4.63
C LEU A 140 0.49 14.24 5.71
N GLN A 141 1.26 14.95 6.55
CA GLN A 141 0.70 15.85 7.56
C GLN A 141 -0.11 16.98 6.91
N GLN A 142 0.39 17.58 5.83
CA GLN A 142 -0.30 18.63 5.11
C GLN A 142 -1.62 18.11 4.50
N ALA A 143 -1.58 17.00 3.75
CA ALA A 143 -2.76 16.39 3.15
C ALA A 143 -3.85 16.11 4.19
N LEU A 144 -3.47 15.50 5.33
CA LEU A 144 -4.40 15.20 6.42
C LEU A 144 -4.98 16.47 7.07
N SER A 145 -4.15 17.50 7.27
CA SER A 145 -4.60 18.78 7.88
C SER A 145 -5.58 19.54 6.99
N GLU A 146 -5.49 19.37 5.67
CA GLU A 146 -6.38 19.98 4.68
C GLU A 146 -7.60 19.09 4.37
N GLY A 147 -7.76 17.95 5.05
CA GLY A 147 -8.90 17.04 4.90
C GLY A 147 -8.87 16.23 3.59
N PHE A 148 -7.69 16.10 2.96
CA PHE A 148 -7.53 15.26 1.78
C PHE A 148 -7.64 13.78 2.15
N GLU A 149 -8.39 13.00 1.36
CA GLU A 149 -8.51 11.56 1.54
C GLU A 149 -7.26 10.86 1.01
N VAL A 150 -6.37 10.49 1.93
CA VAL A 150 -5.13 9.80 1.60
C VAL A 150 -5.39 8.31 1.43
N THR A 151 -5.30 7.81 0.21
CA THR A 151 -5.50 6.38 -0.11
C THR A 151 -4.23 5.56 0.04
N ASP A 152 -3.08 6.15 -0.29
CA ASP A 152 -1.74 5.56 -0.14
C ASP A 152 -0.69 6.68 0.00
N GLU A 153 0.59 6.32 0.15
CA GLU A 153 1.67 7.28 0.33
C GLU A 153 1.88 8.14 -0.92
N ALA A 154 1.71 7.54 -2.11
CA ALA A 154 1.84 8.25 -3.37
C ALA A 154 0.80 9.38 -3.48
N SER A 155 -0.45 9.15 -3.05
CA SER A 155 -1.51 10.16 -3.10
C SER A 155 -1.20 11.39 -2.23
N ALA A 156 -0.51 11.20 -1.08
CA ALA A 156 -0.05 12.31 -0.26
C ALA A 156 1.07 13.12 -0.94
N MET A 157 1.92 12.48 -1.73
CA MET A 157 2.95 13.15 -2.54
C MET A 157 2.34 13.87 -3.73
N GLU A 158 1.39 13.25 -4.42
CA GLU A 158 0.66 13.85 -5.56
C GLU A 158 -0.14 15.10 -5.13
N PHE A 159 -0.69 15.11 -3.91
CA PHE A 159 -1.43 16.23 -3.36
C PHE A 159 -0.63 17.55 -3.39
N VAL A 160 0.68 17.48 -3.17
CA VAL A 160 1.57 18.64 -3.25
C VAL A 160 2.22 18.83 -4.63
N GLY A 161 1.79 18.06 -5.65
CA GLY A 161 2.28 18.16 -7.02
C GLY A 161 3.57 17.39 -7.31
N ALA A 162 4.06 16.56 -6.40
CA ALA A 162 5.16 15.63 -6.68
C ALA A 162 4.73 14.58 -7.72
N LYS A 163 5.71 13.97 -8.38
CA LYS A 163 5.49 12.98 -9.45
C LYS A 163 6.20 11.66 -9.14
N PRO A 164 5.68 10.85 -8.21
CA PRO A 164 6.27 9.55 -7.89
C PRO A 164 6.43 8.67 -9.14
N LYS A 165 7.56 7.95 -9.23
CA LYS A 165 7.78 7.00 -10.32
C LYS A 165 6.93 5.74 -10.15
N LEU A 166 6.38 5.26 -11.26
CA LEU A 166 5.84 3.90 -11.37
C LEU A 166 6.99 2.96 -11.75
N VAL A 167 7.36 2.06 -10.86
CA VAL A 167 8.40 1.06 -11.08
C VAL A 167 7.72 -0.29 -11.27
N ASN A 168 8.02 -0.96 -12.40
CA ASN A 168 7.37 -2.22 -12.72
C ASN A 168 7.73 -3.29 -11.69
N GLY A 169 6.74 -3.78 -10.95
CA GLY A 169 6.83 -4.86 -10.01
C GLY A 169 6.20 -6.14 -10.55
N ARG A 170 6.43 -7.24 -9.84
CA ARG A 170 5.88 -8.55 -10.18
C ARG A 170 4.40 -8.64 -9.82
N SER A 171 3.62 -9.33 -10.64
CA SER A 171 2.18 -9.54 -10.39
C SER A 171 1.89 -10.52 -9.26
N ASP A 172 2.88 -11.30 -8.82
CA ASP A 172 2.80 -12.21 -7.68
C ASP A 172 3.04 -11.51 -6.32
N ASN A 173 3.41 -10.22 -6.31
CA ASN A 173 3.35 -9.37 -5.11
C ASN A 173 1.89 -9.02 -4.78
N LEU A 174 1.08 -10.05 -4.60
CA LEU A 174 -0.35 -9.94 -4.37
C LEU A 174 -0.65 -9.46 -2.95
N LYS A 175 -1.81 -8.79 -2.80
CA LYS A 175 -2.35 -8.43 -1.48
C LYS A 175 -3.35 -9.50 -1.04
N ILE A 176 -3.13 -10.12 0.10
CA ILE A 176 -4.08 -11.03 0.72
C ILE A 176 -5.25 -10.20 1.25
N THR A 177 -6.39 -10.27 0.58
CA THR A 177 -7.62 -9.56 0.94
C THR A 177 -8.77 -10.51 1.23
N ARG A 178 -8.70 -11.74 0.73
CA ARG A 178 -9.71 -12.78 0.90
C ARG A 178 -9.04 -14.09 1.34
N PRO A 179 -9.77 -15.00 2.00
CA PRO A 179 -9.22 -16.29 2.43
C PRO A 179 -8.59 -17.12 1.30
N GLU A 180 -9.14 -17.05 0.09
CA GLU A 180 -8.61 -17.75 -1.08
C GLU A 180 -7.24 -17.25 -1.54
N ASP A 181 -6.92 -15.96 -1.29
CA ASP A 181 -5.62 -15.37 -1.65
C ASP A 181 -4.46 -16.01 -0.86
N LEU A 182 -4.75 -16.52 0.34
CA LEU A 182 -3.73 -17.14 1.21
C LEU A 182 -3.05 -18.34 0.54
N LYS A 183 -3.85 -19.21 -0.12
CA LYS A 183 -3.32 -20.38 -0.83
C LYS A 183 -2.42 -19.99 -1.99
N LEU A 184 -2.77 -18.90 -2.67
CA LEU A 184 -1.97 -18.38 -3.77
C LEU A 184 -0.67 -17.77 -3.26
N ALA A 185 -0.72 -17.03 -2.15
CA ALA A 185 0.48 -16.50 -1.50
C ALA A 185 1.41 -17.63 -1.03
N GLU A 186 0.88 -18.69 -0.40
CA GLU A 186 1.66 -19.87 -0.01
C GLU A 186 2.37 -20.54 -1.21
N PHE A 187 1.65 -20.66 -2.34
CA PHE A 187 2.23 -21.20 -3.57
C PHE A 187 3.41 -20.36 -4.05
N TYR A 188 3.27 -19.04 -4.09
CA TYR A 188 4.35 -18.15 -4.52
C TYR A 188 5.54 -18.18 -3.55
N LEU A 189 5.31 -18.11 -2.25
CA LEU A 189 6.37 -18.16 -1.24
C LEU A 189 7.19 -19.45 -1.29
N ASN A 190 6.58 -20.56 -1.69
CA ASN A 190 7.29 -21.84 -1.84
C ASN A 190 7.96 -22.00 -3.22
N SER A 191 7.80 -21.03 -4.11
CA SER A 191 8.36 -21.06 -5.48
C SER A 191 9.60 -20.17 -5.64
N PHE A 192 10.00 -19.47 -4.57
CA PHE A 192 11.18 -18.59 -4.51
C PHE A 192 12.43 -19.30 -4.01
#